data_4a89aba573a0ae4c8d1798793f7a962b
#
_entry.id   4a89aba573a0ae4c8d1798793f7a962b
#
_cell.length_a   1.000
_cell.length_b   1.000
_cell.length_c   1.000
_cell.angle_alpha   90.00
_cell.angle_beta   90.00
_cell.angle_gamma   90.00
#
_symmetry.space_group_name_H-M   'P 1'
#
loop_
_entity.id
_entity.type
_entity.pdbx_description
1 polymer ?
#
loop_
_entity_poly.entity_id
_entity_poly.type
_entity_poly.pdbx_seq_one_letter_code
_entity_poly.pdbx_strand_id
1 'polypeptide(L)' 'MKIAPVLTDLIGNTPLLALDRYAPGTHILAKLESFNPLSSAKDRAALYMIRDAEARGLLKPDTVI' A
#
# COMPACT_ATOMS: atom_id res chain seq x y z
N MET A 1 17.58 12.27 1.50
CA MET A 1 16.64 11.45 2.29
C MET A 1 15.23 12.01 2.13
N LYS A 2 14.27 11.14 1.86
CA LYS A 2 12.88 11.54 1.80
C LYS A 2 12.24 11.35 3.17
N ILE A 3 11.55 12.36 3.64
CA ILE A 3 10.80 12.28 4.90
C ILE A 3 9.32 12.41 4.58
N ALA A 4 8.55 11.39 4.93
CA ALA A 4 7.11 11.41 4.72
C ALA A 4 6.42 12.18 5.86
N PRO A 5 5.64 13.22 5.56
CA PRO A 5 4.96 14.00 6.61
C PRO A 5 3.82 13.26 7.28
N VAL A 6 3.21 12.28 6.61
CA VAL A 6 2.14 11.46 7.17
C VAL A 6 2.34 10.00 6.79
N LEU A 7 1.80 9.10 7.61
CA LEU A 7 1.97 7.66 7.44
C LEU A 7 1.41 7.16 6.10
N THR A 8 0.29 7.70 5.65
CA THR A 8 -0.35 7.28 4.42
C THR A 8 0.49 7.55 3.17
N ASP A 9 1.44 8.49 3.25
CA ASP A 9 2.36 8.75 2.13
C ASP A 9 3.31 7.57 1.87
N LEU A 10 3.45 6.68 2.85
CA LEU A 10 4.29 5.49 2.74
C LEU A 10 3.56 4.28 2.14
N ILE A 11 2.24 4.40 1.91
CA ILE A 11 1.47 3.32 1.30
C ILE A 11 1.74 3.30 -0.20
N GLY A 12 2.05 2.12 -0.72
CA GLY A 12 2.32 1.97 -2.15
C GLY A 12 3.80 2.12 -2.47
N ASN A 13 4.11 2.23 -3.76
CA ASN A 13 5.48 2.24 -4.27
C ASN A 13 6.33 1.12 -3.72
N THR A 14 5.70 -0.04 -3.48
CA THR A 14 6.36 -1.21 -2.94
C THR A 14 7.36 -1.78 -3.95
N PRO A 15 8.49 -2.34 -3.49
CA PRO A 15 9.53 -2.81 -4.40
C PRO A 15 9.14 -4.08 -5.13
N LEU A 16 9.81 -4.31 -6.25
CA LEU A 16 9.75 -5.56 -6.99
C LEU A 16 11.02 -6.35 -6.68
N LEU A 17 10.85 -7.63 -6.42
CA LEU A 17 11.96 -8.56 -6.19
C LEU A 17 12.03 -9.54 -7.36
N ALA A 18 13.21 -9.63 -7.99
CA ALA A 18 13.46 -10.65 -9.01
C ALA A 18 13.72 -11.99 -8.32
N LEU A 19 13.03 -13.05 -8.79
CA LEU A 19 13.12 -14.38 -8.20
C LEU A 19 14.09 -15.30 -8.95
N ASP A 20 15.07 -14.74 -9.66
CA ASP A 20 15.99 -15.50 -10.51
C ASP A 20 16.80 -16.52 -9.72
N ARG A 21 17.15 -16.22 -8.47
CA ARG A 21 17.90 -17.14 -7.61
C ARG A 21 17.06 -18.33 -7.15
N TYR A 22 15.75 -18.11 -6.99
CA TYR A 22 14.83 -19.15 -6.50
C TYR A 22 14.27 -19.97 -7.65
N ALA A 23 14.14 -19.36 -8.82
CA ALA A 23 13.59 -20.01 -10.01
C ALA A 23 14.45 -19.64 -11.24
N PRO A 24 15.66 -20.22 -11.36
CA PRO A 24 16.57 -19.91 -12.46
C PRO A 24 15.92 -20.17 -13.83
N GLY A 25 16.19 -19.30 -14.79
CA GLY A 25 15.63 -19.40 -16.12
C GLY A 25 14.21 -18.90 -16.26
N THR A 26 13.64 -18.31 -15.20
CA THR A 26 12.32 -17.69 -15.24
C THR A 26 12.43 -16.18 -15.17
N HIS A 27 11.35 -15.48 -15.52
CA HIS A 27 11.26 -14.03 -15.40
C HIS A 27 10.13 -13.68 -14.43
N ILE A 28 10.23 -14.19 -13.22
CA ILE A 28 9.21 -13.97 -12.18
C ILE A 28 9.66 -12.81 -11.28
N LEU A 29 8.76 -11.86 -11.08
CA LEU A 29 8.95 -10.74 -10.16
C LEU A 29 7.90 -10.83 -9.06
N ALA A 30 8.32 -10.58 -7.83
CA ALA A 30 7.40 -10.51 -6.69
C ALA A 30 7.21 -9.06 -6.29
N LYS A 31 5.96 -8.63 -6.18
CA LYS A 31 5.60 -7.31 -5.64
C LYS A 31 5.50 -7.41 -4.12
N LEU A 32 6.40 -6.72 -3.41
CA LEU A 32 6.52 -6.89 -1.95
C LEU A 32 5.58 -5.95 -1.21
N GLU A 33 4.30 -6.29 -1.16
CA GLU A 33 3.28 -5.48 -0.48
C GLU A 33 3.46 -5.46 1.06
N SER A 34 4.26 -6.36 1.61
CA SER A 34 4.63 -6.33 3.03
C SER A 34 5.43 -5.09 3.42
N PHE A 35 5.93 -4.33 2.46
CA PHE A 35 6.64 -3.07 2.71
C PHE A 35 5.70 -1.89 2.94
N ASN A 36 4.39 -2.08 2.82
CA ASN A 36 3.43 -1.07 3.25
C ASN A 36 3.49 -0.89 4.78
N PRO A 37 3.09 0.29 5.31
CA PRO A 37 3.19 0.57 6.76
C PRO A 37 2.56 -0.48 7.67
N LEU A 38 1.45 -1.09 7.26
CA LEU A 38 0.79 -2.14 8.02
C LEU A 38 1.02 -3.53 7.41
N SER A 39 2.02 -3.63 6.54
CA SER A 39 2.61 -4.87 6.03
C SER A 39 1.72 -5.68 5.08
N SER A 40 0.78 -5.05 4.38
CA SER A 40 -0.05 -5.79 3.42
C SER A 40 -0.63 -4.93 2.31
N ALA A 41 -1.18 -5.59 1.29
CA ALA A 41 -1.94 -4.94 0.23
C ALA A 41 -3.23 -4.29 0.74
N LYS A 42 -3.69 -4.68 1.91
CA LYS A 42 -4.87 -4.10 2.56
C LYS A 42 -4.69 -2.62 2.88
N ASP A 43 -3.46 -2.16 3.10
CA ASP A 43 -3.13 -0.75 3.30
C ASP A 43 -3.66 0.09 2.13
N ARG A 44 -3.45 -0.38 0.89
CA ARG A 44 -3.94 0.31 -0.30
C ARG A 44 -5.46 0.34 -0.35
N ALA A 45 -6.10 -0.81 -0.12
CA ALA A 45 -7.55 -0.90 -0.15
C ALA A 45 -8.18 0.02 0.89
N ALA A 46 -7.68 0.00 2.12
CA ALA A 46 -8.20 0.85 3.20
C ALA A 46 -8.04 2.34 2.86
N LEU A 47 -6.86 2.75 2.38
CA LEU A 47 -6.59 4.14 2.02
C LEU A 47 -7.57 4.64 0.97
N TYR A 48 -7.73 3.89 -0.13
CA TYR A 48 -8.58 4.34 -1.22
C TYR A 48 -10.07 4.28 -0.88
N MET A 49 -10.49 3.32 -0.06
CA MET A 49 -11.87 3.29 0.43
C MET A 49 -12.19 4.51 1.29
N ILE A 50 -11.29 4.90 2.16
CA ILE A 50 -11.47 6.08 3.01
C ILE A 50 -11.46 7.36 2.17
N ARG A 51 -10.52 7.48 1.24
CA ARG A 51 -10.45 8.64 0.33
C ARG A 51 -11.71 8.78 -0.52
N ASP A 52 -12.22 7.66 -1.03
CA ASP A 52 -13.46 7.65 -1.80
C ASP A 52 -14.65 8.12 -0.94
N ALA A 53 -14.76 7.59 0.28
CA ALA A 53 -15.81 7.98 1.20
C ALA A 53 -15.73 9.48 1.57
N GLU A 54 -14.52 10.00 1.78
CA GLU A 54 -14.31 11.42 2.03
C GLU A 54 -14.77 12.27 0.84
N ALA A 55 -14.39 11.86 -0.38
CA ALA A 55 -14.76 12.59 -1.60
C ALA A 55 -16.27 12.62 -1.82
N ARG A 56 -16.98 11.58 -1.35
CA ARG A 56 -18.44 11.51 -1.43
C ARG A 56 -19.16 12.18 -0.28
N GLY A 57 -18.42 12.70 0.69
CA GLY A 57 -19.01 13.34 1.88
C GLY A 57 -19.68 12.37 2.83
N LEU A 58 -19.29 11.08 2.80
CA LEU A 58 -19.89 10.05 3.64
C LEU A 58 -19.28 9.99 5.05
N LEU A 59 -18.10 10.55 5.23
CA LEU A 59 -17.43 10.57 6.53
C LEU A 59 -17.75 11.84 7.27
N LYS A 60 -18.16 11.68 8.53
CA LYS A 60 -18.48 12.75 9.46
C LYS A 60 -17.63 12.60 10.72
N PRO A 61 -17.50 13.65 11.56
CA PRO A 61 -16.67 13.55 12.77
C PRO A 61 -17.02 12.39 13.71
N ASP A 62 -18.27 11.94 13.70
CA ASP A 62 -18.76 10.85 14.54
C ASP A 62 -18.88 9.52 13.82
N THR A 63 -18.38 9.43 12.59
CA THR A 63 -18.44 8.18 11.81
C THR A 63 -17.56 7.10 12.44
N VAL A 64 -18.09 5.90 12.58
CA VAL A 64 -17.37 4.72 13.07
C VAL A 64 -16.95 3.86 11.89
N ILE A 65 -15.70 3.46 11.90
CA ILE A 65 -15.13 2.60 10.85
C ILE A 65 -14.88 1.20 11.38
#